data_0754d67dc17fd50b6eb8ff35b46a57f5
#
_entry.id   0754d67dc17fd50b6eb8ff35b46a57f5
#
_cell.length_a   1.000
_cell.length_b   1.000
_cell.length_c   1.000
_cell.angle_alpha   90.00
_cell.angle_beta   90.00
_cell.angle_gamma   90.00
#
_symmetry.space_group_name_H-M   'P 1'
#
loop_
_entity.id
_entity.type
_entity.pdbx_description
1 polymer ?
#
loop_
_entity_poly.entity_id
_entity_poly.type
_entity_poly.pdbx_seq_one_letter_code
_entity_poly.pdbx_strand_id
1 'polypeptide(L)'
;MTTVMTSRSARERTVRSAALLFRERGVSGTGLRDVVEHAGAPRGSLQYYFPGGKEQLLVEAMAWMAERAARPLHAALAAAEPPAPRR
;
A
#
# COMPACT_ATOMS: atom_id res chain seq x y z
N MET A 1 15.86 -1.95 18.15
CA MET A 1 15.07 -1.30 18.04
C MET A 1 14.34 -1.33 16.87
N THR A 2 14.75 -1.26 15.90
CA THR A 2 14.06 -1.23 14.75
C THR A 2 13.70 -2.53 14.20
N THR A 3 14.14 -3.59 14.75
CA THR A 3 13.91 -4.91 14.24
C THR A 3 12.45 -5.22 14.12
N VAL A 4 11.69 -4.83 15.08
CA VAL A 4 10.30 -5.11 15.08
C VAL A 4 9.59 -4.48 13.92
N MET A 5 10.04 -3.32 13.53
CA MET A 5 9.42 -2.61 12.46
C MET A 5 9.73 -3.21 11.13
N THR A 6 10.76 -3.98 11.04
CA THR A 6 11.21 -4.53 9.79
C THR A 6 10.15 -5.37 9.11
N SER A 7 9.49 -6.27 9.82
CA SER A 7 8.50 -7.11 9.21
C SER A 7 7.34 -6.30 8.73
N ARG A 8 6.89 -5.38 9.51
CA ARG A 8 5.82 -4.54 9.15
C ARG A 8 6.19 -3.70 7.98
N SER A 9 7.39 -3.19 7.96
CA SER A 9 7.90 -2.41 6.87
C SER A 9 7.94 -3.19 5.60
N ALA A 10 8.35 -4.45 5.66
CA ALA A 10 8.43 -5.27 4.46
C ALA A 10 7.05 -5.48 3.86
N ARG A 11 6.06 -5.70 4.68
CA ARG A 11 4.71 -5.87 4.20
C ARG A 11 4.20 -4.58 3.54
N GLU A 12 4.41 -3.49 4.19
CA GLU A 12 3.99 -2.20 3.66
C GLU A 12 4.73 -1.86 2.39
N ARG A 13 6.01 -2.12 2.34
CA ARG A 13 6.80 -1.86 1.14
C ARG A 13 6.27 -2.69 -0.02
N THR A 14 5.86 -3.92 0.25
CA THR A 14 5.33 -4.77 -0.79
C THR A 14 4.02 -4.24 -1.35
N VAL A 15 3.13 -3.80 -0.49
CA VAL A 15 1.87 -3.22 -0.92
C VAL A 15 2.13 -1.96 -1.74
N ARG A 16 3.03 -1.13 -1.28
CA ARG A 16 3.37 0.10 -1.96
C ARG A 16 3.97 -0.18 -3.33
N SER A 17 4.90 -1.13 -3.39
CA SER A 17 5.51 -1.50 -4.65
C SER A 17 4.49 -2.05 -5.62
N ALA A 18 3.56 -2.86 -5.11
CA ALA A 18 2.52 -3.40 -5.95
C ALA A 18 1.67 -2.28 -6.52
N ALA A 19 1.30 -1.32 -5.70
CA ALA A 19 0.49 -0.20 -6.15
C ALA A 19 1.20 0.56 -7.26
N LEU A 20 2.47 0.83 -7.09
CA LEU A 20 3.23 1.55 -8.08
C LEU A 20 3.36 0.78 -9.38
N LEU A 21 3.66 -0.49 -9.30
CA LEU A 21 3.84 -1.29 -10.50
C LEU A 21 2.52 -1.53 -11.22
N PHE A 22 1.45 -1.75 -10.49
CA PHE A 22 0.14 -1.91 -11.09
C PHE A 22 -0.26 -0.65 -11.84
N ARG A 23 0.10 0.48 -11.31
CA ARG A 23 -0.20 1.74 -11.93
C ARG A 23 0.62 1.97 -13.17
N GLU A 24 1.88 1.62 -13.15
CA GLU A 24 2.77 1.83 -14.26
C GLU A 24 2.62 0.82 -15.37
N ARG A 25 2.44 -0.44 -15.01
CA ARG A 25 2.45 -1.51 -15.98
C ARG A 25 1.12 -2.20 -16.15
N GLY A 26 0.17 -1.88 -15.29
CA GLY A 26 -1.09 -2.57 -15.29
C GLY A 26 -1.00 -3.84 -14.48
N VAL A 27 -2.15 -4.36 -14.07
CA VAL A 27 -2.19 -5.55 -13.25
C VAL A 27 -1.64 -6.75 -14.01
N SER A 28 -2.06 -6.92 -15.24
CA SER A 28 -1.59 -8.05 -16.01
C SER A 28 -0.13 -7.94 -16.41
N GLY A 29 0.40 -6.75 -16.43
CA GLY A 29 1.80 -6.56 -16.79
C GLY A 29 2.74 -6.64 -15.60
N THR A 30 2.23 -6.94 -14.42
CA THR A 30 3.03 -6.98 -13.21
C THR A 30 3.02 -8.37 -12.62
N GLY A 31 4.18 -8.98 -12.47
CA GLY A 31 4.28 -10.27 -11.83
C GLY A 31 4.59 -10.13 -10.36
N LEU A 32 4.25 -11.14 -9.59
CA LEU A 32 4.54 -11.10 -8.15
C LEU A 32 6.03 -11.01 -7.86
N ARG A 33 6.83 -11.63 -8.70
CA ARG A 33 8.26 -11.58 -8.53
C ARG A 33 8.76 -10.14 -8.69
N ASP A 34 8.18 -9.41 -9.64
CA ASP A 34 8.57 -8.03 -9.86
C ASP A 34 8.26 -7.19 -8.64
N VAL A 35 7.13 -7.45 -8.01
CA VAL A 35 6.74 -6.72 -6.82
C VAL A 35 7.71 -6.98 -5.69
N VAL A 36 8.06 -8.23 -5.48
CA VAL A 36 8.97 -8.60 -4.41
C VAL A 36 10.33 -7.94 -4.62
N GLU A 37 10.80 -7.97 -5.84
CA GLU A 37 12.09 -7.38 -6.15
C GLU A 37 12.07 -5.88 -5.98
N HIS A 38 11.02 -5.26 -6.46
CA HIS A 38 10.90 -3.81 -6.35
C HIS A 38 10.82 -3.40 -4.88
N ALA A 39 10.16 -4.18 -4.06
CA ALA A 39 10.02 -3.87 -2.65
C ALA A 39 11.26 -4.17 -1.84
N GLY A 40 12.15 -4.94 -2.40
CA GLY A 40 13.32 -5.38 -1.65
C GLY A 40 12.92 -6.31 -0.53
N ALA A 41 11.84 -7.06 -0.71
CA ALA A 41 11.36 -7.94 0.33
C ALA A 41 11.96 -9.33 0.17
N PRO A 42 12.03 -10.10 1.24
CA PRO A 42 12.56 -11.44 1.16
C PRO A 42 11.68 -12.30 0.26
N ARG A 43 12.32 -13.24 -0.44
CA ARG A 43 11.64 -14.08 -1.36
C ARG A 43 10.41 -14.77 -0.82
N GLY A 44 10.42 -15.35 0.29
CA GLY A 44 9.30 -16.07 0.80
C GLY A 44 8.23 -15.24 1.45
N SER A 45 8.46 -13.95 1.59
CA SER A 45 7.56 -13.11 2.35
C SER A 45 6.22 -12.91 1.68
N LEU A 46 6.17 -13.01 0.37
CA LEU A 46 4.94 -12.77 -0.34
C LEU A 46 3.88 -13.78 0.03
N GLN A 47 4.22 -15.04 0.06
CA GLN A 47 3.29 -16.06 0.44
C GLN A 47 2.88 -15.94 1.89
N TYR A 48 3.79 -15.49 2.71
CA TYR A 48 3.53 -15.31 4.13
C TYR A 48 2.54 -14.19 4.37
N TYR A 49 2.75 -13.06 3.75
CA TYR A 49 1.90 -11.89 3.98
C TYR A 49 0.66 -11.88 3.10
N PHE A 50 0.75 -12.48 1.94
CA PHE A 50 -0.35 -12.44 0.97
C PHE A 50 -0.65 -13.83 0.45
N PRO A 51 -1.19 -14.69 1.32
CA PRO A 51 -1.46 -16.06 0.90
C PRO A 51 -2.50 -16.12 -0.22
N GLY A 52 -3.29 -15.10 -0.38
CA GLY A 52 -4.24 -15.05 -1.48
C GLY A 52 -3.63 -14.68 -2.81
N GLY A 53 -2.33 -14.46 -2.84
CA GLY A 53 -1.61 -14.22 -4.08
C GLY A 53 -1.87 -12.86 -4.68
N LYS A 54 -1.82 -12.81 -6.00
CA LYS A 54 -1.92 -11.54 -6.70
C LYS A 54 -3.24 -10.84 -6.46
N GLU A 55 -4.30 -11.59 -6.33
CA GLU A 55 -5.60 -11.01 -6.08
C GLU A 55 -5.64 -10.29 -4.74
N GLN A 56 -5.11 -10.93 -3.72
CA GLN A 56 -5.07 -10.29 -2.41
C GLN A 56 -4.21 -9.05 -2.47
N LEU A 57 -3.06 -9.16 -3.11
CA LEU A 57 -2.15 -8.04 -3.22
C LEU A 57 -2.80 -6.89 -3.98
N LEU A 58 -3.54 -7.20 -5.01
CA LEU A 58 -4.23 -6.18 -5.78
C LEU A 58 -5.25 -5.44 -4.92
N VAL A 59 -6.04 -6.18 -4.16
CA VAL A 59 -7.03 -5.56 -3.30
C VAL A 59 -6.37 -4.66 -2.27
N GLU A 60 -5.30 -5.13 -1.68
CA GLU A 60 -4.61 -4.33 -0.67
C GLU A 60 -3.92 -3.13 -1.29
N ALA A 61 -3.37 -3.28 -2.48
CA ALA A 61 -2.74 -2.17 -3.17
C ALA A 61 -3.76 -1.12 -3.56
N MET A 62 -4.93 -1.53 -3.99
CA MET A 62 -5.97 -0.60 -4.33
C MET A 62 -6.48 0.14 -3.10
N ALA A 63 -6.62 -0.56 -2.00
CA ALA A 63 -7.04 0.07 -0.76
C ALA A 63 -5.99 1.08 -0.30
N TRP A 64 -4.73 0.72 -0.45
CA TRP A 64 -3.64 1.60 -0.08
C TRP A 64 -3.65 2.87 -0.93
N MET A 65 -3.86 2.71 -2.23
CA MET A 65 -3.91 3.85 -3.13
C MET A 65 -5.10 4.73 -2.83
N ALA A 66 -6.23 4.13 -2.56
CA ALA A 66 -7.44 4.89 -2.26
C ALA A 66 -7.27 5.69 -0.98
N GLU A 67 -6.65 5.08 -0.01
CA GLU A 67 -6.42 5.76 1.24
C GLU A 67 -5.49 6.94 1.07
N ARG A 68 -4.43 6.74 0.30
CA ARG A 68 -3.49 7.82 0.07
C ARG A 68 -4.10 8.92 -0.76
N ALA A 69 -4.93 8.57 -1.72
CA ALA A 69 -5.58 9.57 -2.55
C ALA A 69 -6.60 10.38 -1.73
N ALA A 70 -7.23 9.75 -0.78
CA ALA A 70 -8.20 10.42 0.05
C ALA A 70 -7.58 11.27 1.15
N ARG A 71 -6.34 10.99 1.48
CA ARG A 71 -5.67 11.69 2.57
C ARG A 71 -5.64 13.20 2.41
N PRO A 72 -5.24 13.72 1.29
CA PRO A 72 -5.27 15.16 1.10
C PRO A 72 -6.67 15.72 1.18
N LEU A 73 -7.66 14.96 0.70
CA LEU A 73 -9.02 15.40 0.77
C LEU A 73 -9.51 15.45 2.20
N HIS A 74 -9.21 14.43 2.96
CA HIS A 74 -9.56 14.39 4.36
C HIS A 74 -8.91 15.55 5.11
N ALA A 75 -7.67 15.81 4.83
CA ALA A 75 -6.97 16.90 5.47
C ALA A 75 -7.57 18.23 5.07
N ALA A 76 -7.93 18.38 3.83
CA ALA A 76 -8.53 19.62 3.36
C ALA A 76 -9.90 19.82 3.98
N LEU A 77 -10.66 18.77 4.11
CA LEU A 77 -11.96 18.88 4.73
C LEU A 77 -11.85 19.21 6.19
N ALA A 78 -10.92 18.60 6.86
CA ALA A 78 -10.72 18.90 8.27
C ALA A 78 -10.27 20.32 8.48
N ALA A 79 -9.40 20.79 7.60
CA ALA A 79 -8.91 22.15 7.71
C ALA A 79 -9.97 23.17 7.34
N ALA A 80 -10.80 22.82 6.40
CA ALA A 80 -11.82 23.74 5.94
C ALA A 80 -13.03 23.74 6.85
N GLU A 81 -13.17 22.72 7.64
CA GLU A 81 -14.29 22.63 8.48
C GLU A 81 -14.33 23.76 9.46
N PRO A 82 -15.41 24.45 9.59
CA PRO A 82 -15.45 25.58 10.49
C PRO A 82 -15.29 25.11 11.90
N PRO A 83 -14.77 25.91 12.67
CA PRO A 83 -14.58 25.57 14.03
C PRO A 83 -15.93 25.39 14.60
N ALA A 84 -16.05 24.75 15.58
CA ALA A 84 -17.27 24.51 16.17
C ALA A 84 -18.13 25.71 16.03
N PRO A 85 -19.29 25.49 15.77
CA PRO A 85 -20.16 26.53 15.59
C PRO A 85 -20.22 27.27 16.76
N ARG A 86 -19.91 28.12 16.89
CA ARG A 86 -19.84 28.77 17.88
C ARG A 86 -20.95 29.31 18.10
N ARG A 87 -21.56 29.25 18.34
CA ARG A 87 -22.46 29.78 18.53
C ARG A 87 -22.97 29.68 18.89
#